data_e6d7d62b00f41dde3f018085db649d8c
#
_entry.id   e6d7d62b00f41dde3f018085db649d8c
#
_cell.length_a   1.000
_cell.length_b   1.000
_cell.length_c   1.000
_cell.angle_alpha   90.00
_cell.angle_beta   90.00
_cell.angle_gamma   90.00
#
_symmetry.space_group_name_H-M   'P 1'
#
loop_
_entity.id
_entity.type
_entity.pdbx_description
1 polymer ?
#
loop_
_entity_poly.entity_id
_entity_poly.type
_entity_poly.pdbx_seq_one_letter_code
_entity_poly.pdbx_strand_id
1 'polypeptide(L)'
;MTDRLILTVAVLGGTGNLGPGLALRWSRAGYKVLIGSRKAEKGQRVAAELNQILDVNAITGLANQEAAREADISVLTVNHTAHRSALKSLKPALKGKILVDTTARIDFRDPKPPEPPSAARIAQDLLGPEVAVAAAFQTIPASVLRKNLDDPLDLDVFVFSDKAQAAEEAIRLAEGGGMRAFNAGGLENAIVAEGLVAMLLSMNKRYRSKTGTLRVAGITK
;
A
#
# COMPACT_ATOMS: atom_id res chain seq x y z
N MET A 1 25.21 0.42 18.09
CA MET A 1 24.27 -0.16 17.10
C MET A 1 22.97 -0.35 17.86
N THR A 2 22.02 0.54 17.70
CA THR A 2 20.67 0.39 18.28
C THR A 2 20.02 -0.80 17.57
N ASP A 3 19.65 -1.78 18.34
CA ASP A 3 18.87 -2.97 17.89
C ASP A 3 17.58 -2.45 17.24
N ARG A 4 17.57 -2.36 15.92
CA ARG A 4 16.43 -1.84 15.17
C ARG A 4 15.42 -2.98 15.16
N LEU A 5 14.40 -2.89 16.00
CA LEU A 5 13.26 -3.81 15.98
C LEU A 5 12.78 -3.98 14.53
N ILE A 6 12.80 -5.21 14.05
CA ILE A 6 12.30 -5.56 12.71
C ILE A 6 10.79 -5.34 12.73
N LEU A 7 10.32 -4.33 11.99
CA LEU A 7 8.89 -4.05 11.88
C LEU A 7 8.18 -5.16 11.11
N THR A 8 7.02 -5.54 11.62
CA THR A 8 6.11 -6.48 10.96
C THR A 8 5.05 -5.69 10.17
N VAL A 9 4.98 -5.94 8.87
CA VAL A 9 4.06 -5.27 7.95
C VAL A 9 3.01 -6.26 7.44
N ALA A 10 1.72 -6.00 7.70
CA ALA A 10 0.63 -6.77 7.10
C ALA A 10 0.18 -6.15 5.78
N VAL A 11 0.13 -6.95 4.73
CA VAL A 11 -0.48 -6.60 3.44
C VAL A 11 -1.88 -7.21 3.39
N LEU A 12 -2.89 -6.42 3.77
CA LEU A 12 -4.28 -6.86 3.88
C LEU A 12 -4.95 -6.88 2.51
N GLY A 13 -5.54 -8.02 2.14
CA GLY A 13 -5.95 -8.28 0.75
C GLY A 13 -4.75 -8.52 -0.17
N GLY A 14 -3.61 -8.91 0.39
CA GLY A 14 -2.30 -9.00 -0.25
C GLY A 14 -2.16 -10.05 -1.34
N THR A 15 -3.22 -10.77 -1.70
CA THR A 15 -3.23 -11.78 -2.76
C THR A 15 -3.67 -11.25 -4.13
N GLY A 16 -3.82 -9.92 -4.28
CA GLY A 16 -4.13 -9.22 -5.53
C GLY A 16 -2.89 -8.90 -6.36
N ASN A 17 -2.98 -7.86 -7.21
CA ASN A 17 -1.87 -7.47 -8.08
C ASN A 17 -0.78 -6.68 -7.35
N LEU A 18 -1.17 -5.68 -6.54
CA LEU A 18 -0.25 -4.75 -5.88
C LEU A 18 0.47 -5.40 -4.68
N GLY A 19 -0.29 -6.12 -3.84
CA GLY A 19 0.19 -6.65 -2.57
C GLY A 19 1.45 -7.51 -2.68
N PRO A 20 1.50 -8.51 -3.58
CA PRO A 20 2.68 -9.37 -3.70
C PRO A 20 3.95 -8.63 -4.12
N GLY A 21 3.82 -7.58 -4.94
CA GLY A 21 4.96 -6.75 -5.35
C GLY A 21 5.53 -5.92 -4.19
N LEU A 22 4.66 -5.31 -3.38
CA LEU A 22 5.07 -4.60 -2.17
C LEU A 22 5.71 -5.57 -1.15
N ALA A 23 5.11 -6.74 -0.95
CA ALA A 23 5.62 -7.77 -0.06
C ALA A 23 7.04 -8.23 -0.42
N LEU A 24 7.33 -8.45 -1.71
CA LEU A 24 8.68 -8.80 -2.18
C LEU A 24 9.70 -7.72 -1.81
N ARG A 25 9.40 -6.46 -2.08
CA ARG A 25 10.30 -5.35 -1.80
C ARG A 25 10.55 -5.15 -0.31
N TRP A 26 9.51 -5.20 0.50
CA TRP A 26 9.66 -5.05 1.96
C TRP A 26 10.38 -6.24 2.59
N SER A 27 10.09 -7.48 2.14
CA SER A 27 10.84 -8.65 2.61
C SER A 27 12.31 -8.57 2.22
N ARG A 28 12.62 -8.11 0.99
CA ARG A 28 14.00 -7.87 0.55
C ARG A 28 14.70 -6.79 1.37
N ALA A 29 13.97 -5.79 1.84
CA ALA A 29 14.46 -4.72 2.73
C ALA A 29 14.58 -5.15 4.21
N GLY A 30 14.27 -6.40 4.54
CA GLY A 30 14.41 -6.96 5.89
C GLY A 30 13.17 -6.81 6.79
N TYR A 31 12.02 -6.39 6.26
CA TYR A 31 10.76 -6.40 7.03
C TYR A 31 10.21 -7.82 7.14
N LYS A 32 9.60 -8.15 8.29
CA LYS A 32 8.72 -9.31 8.41
C LYS A 32 7.39 -9.00 7.74
N VAL A 33 6.96 -9.81 6.77
CA VAL A 33 5.77 -9.51 5.98
C VAL A 33 4.68 -10.56 6.21
N LEU A 34 3.45 -10.11 6.46
CA LEU A 34 2.27 -10.94 6.60
C LEU A 34 1.33 -10.70 5.41
N ILE A 35 1.08 -11.72 4.60
CA ILE A 35 0.10 -11.67 3.51
C ILE A 35 -1.27 -12.02 4.06
N GLY A 36 -2.09 -11.00 4.27
CA GLY A 36 -3.48 -11.14 4.67
C GLY A 36 -4.39 -11.49 3.49
N SER A 37 -5.32 -12.43 3.71
CA SER A 37 -6.36 -12.77 2.75
C SER A 37 -7.69 -13.05 3.47
N ARG A 38 -8.82 -13.01 2.73
CA ARG A 38 -10.12 -13.46 3.27
C ARG A 38 -10.14 -14.96 3.61
N LYS A 39 -9.35 -15.75 2.89
CA LYS A 39 -9.10 -17.18 3.13
C LYS A 39 -7.61 -17.34 3.43
N ALA A 40 -7.26 -17.85 4.61
CA ALA A 40 -5.88 -17.99 5.06
C ALA A 40 -5.05 -18.84 4.06
N GLU A 41 -5.64 -19.91 3.52
CA GLU A 41 -4.97 -20.82 2.58
C GLU A 41 -4.50 -20.09 1.31
N LYS A 42 -5.26 -19.07 0.85
CA LYS A 42 -4.83 -18.25 -0.29
C LYS A 42 -3.64 -17.36 0.08
N GLY A 43 -3.64 -16.81 1.29
CA GLY A 43 -2.51 -16.04 1.84
C GLY A 43 -1.25 -16.90 1.93
N GLN A 44 -1.37 -18.10 2.50
CA GLN A 44 -0.28 -19.07 2.66
C GLN A 44 0.34 -19.47 1.32
N ARG A 45 -0.47 -19.79 0.31
CA ARG A 45 0.01 -20.10 -1.03
C ARG A 45 0.81 -18.95 -1.64
N VAL A 46 0.28 -17.73 -1.58
CA VAL A 46 0.99 -16.55 -2.11
C VAL A 46 2.28 -16.30 -1.33
N ALA A 47 2.27 -16.41 -0.01
CA ALA A 47 3.48 -16.27 0.81
C ALA A 47 4.55 -17.30 0.45
N ALA A 48 4.18 -18.56 0.23
CA ALA A 48 5.10 -19.62 -0.19
C ALA A 48 5.72 -19.30 -1.57
N GLU A 49 4.92 -18.86 -2.54
CA GLU A 49 5.40 -18.43 -3.86
C GLU A 49 6.41 -17.28 -3.76
N LEU A 50 6.14 -16.28 -2.90
CA LEU A 50 7.02 -15.12 -2.72
C LEU A 50 8.32 -15.49 -2.00
N ASN A 51 8.26 -16.37 -1.01
CA ASN A 51 9.44 -16.90 -0.32
C ASN A 51 10.37 -17.67 -1.28
N GLN A 52 9.79 -18.44 -2.21
CA GLN A 52 10.58 -19.13 -3.25
C GLN A 52 11.29 -18.14 -4.19
N ILE A 53 10.63 -17.02 -4.57
CA ILE A 53 11.24 -15.99 -5.42
C ILE A 53 12.46 -15.34 -4.76
N LEU A 54 12.39 -15.13 -3.44
CA LEU A 54 13.45 -14.45 -2.68
C LEU A 54 14.48 -15.42 -2.06
N ASP A 55 14.22 -16.72 -2.11
CA ASP A 55 14.99 -17.75 -1.38
C ASP A 55 15.09 -17.45 0.12
N VAL A 56 13.95 -17.11 0.73
CA VAL A 56 13.82 -16.77 2.16
C VAL A 56 12.60 -17.43 2.79
N ASN A 57 12.45 -17.29 4.11
CA ASN A 57 11.26 -17.68 4.87
C ASN A 57 10.79 -16.53 5.77
N ALA A 58 10.62 -15.34 5.17
CA ALA A 58 10.30 -14.10 5.89
C ALA A 58 8.86 -13.62 5.65
N ILE A 59 8.12 -14.27 4.74
CA ILE A 59 6.74 -13.91 4.39
C ILE A 59 5.81 -15.01 4.90
N THR A 60 4.79 -14.63 5.69
CA THR A 60 3.80 -15.56 6.25
C THR A 60 2.40 -15.22 5.72
N GLY A 61 1.61 -16.23 5.38
CA GLY A 61 0.24 -16.06 4.94
C GLY A 61 -0.77 -16.32 6.07
N LEU A 62 -1.71 -15.40 6.28
CA LEU A 62 -2.70 -15.44 7.35
C LEU A 62 -4.09 -14.99 6.87
N ALA A 63 -5.11 -15.16 7.71
CA ALA A 63 -6.36 -14.43 7.53
C ALA A 63 -6.14 -12.92 7.76
N ASN A 64 -6.89 -12.05 7.06
CA ASN A 64 -6.71 -10.59 7.15
C ASN A 64 -6.76 -10.05 8.59
N GLN A 65 -7.68 -10.54 9.40
CA GLN A 65 -7.83 -10.07 10.78
C GLN A 65 -6.65 -10.49 11.67
N GLU A 66 -6.12 -11.68 11.46
CA GLU A 66 -4.98 -12.21 12.16
C GLU A 66 -3.71 -11.43 11.77
N ALA A 67 -3.46 -11.26 10.47
CA ALA A 67 -2.37 -10.43 9.97
C ALA A 67 -2.42 -9.00 10.53
N ALA A 68 -3.61 -8.37 10.58
CA ALA A 68 -3.78 -7.03 11.14
C ALA A 68 -3.51 -6.96 12.65
N ARG A 69 -3.83 -8.02 13.42
CA ARG A 69 -3.52 -8.05 14.85
C ARG A 69 -2.04 -8.19 15.14
N GLU A 70 -1.33 -9.00 14.36
CA GLU A 70 0.09 -9.30 14.58
C GLU A 70 1.03 -8.20 14.06
N ALA A 71 0.60 -7.42 13.07
CA ALA A 71 1.46 -6.41 12.45
C ALA A 71 1.56 -5.12 13.27
N ASP A 72 2.69 -4.44 13.14
CA ASP A 72 2.92 -3.08 13.62
C ASP A 72 2.22 -2.07 12.70
N ILE A 73 2.31 -2.30 11.38
CA ILE A 73 1.71 -1.46 10.35
C ILE A 73 0.93 -2.34 9.39
N SER A 74 -0.27 -1.91 9.04
CA SER A 74 -1.13 -2.58 8.06
C SER A 74 -1.23 -1.78 6.77
N VAL A 75 -1.11 -2.44 5.62
CA VAL A 75 -1.27 -1.85 4.29
C VAL A 75 -2.45 -2.50 3.59
N LEU A 76 -3.50 -1.72 3.30
CA LEU A 76 -4.73 -2.22 2.68
C LEU A 76 -4.61 -2.17 1.16
N THR A 77 -4.63 -3.34 0.51
CA THR A 77 -4.46 -3.50 -0.94
C THR A 77 -5.69 -4.15 -1.61
N VAL A 78 -6.87 -3.78 -1.15
CA VAL A 78 -8.14 -4.30 -1.69
C VAL A 78 -8.65 -3.44 -2.85
N ASN A 79 -9.51 -4.04 -3.69
CA ASN A 79 -10.24 -3.27 -4.69
C ASN A 79 -11.23 -2.30 -4.01
N HIS A 80 -11.49 -1.14 -4.62
CA HIS A 80 -12.38 -0.11 -4.07
C HIS A 80 -13.79 -0.63 -3.77
N THR A 81 -14.32 -1.59 -4.53
CA THR A 81 -15.62 -2.21 -4.28
C THR A 81 -15.68 -3.02 -2.98
N ALA A 82 -14.54 -3.54 -2.52
CA ALA A 82 -14.42 -4.27 -1.25
C ALA A 82 -13.96 -3.40 -0.07
N HIS A 83 -13.58 -2.14 -0.33
CA HIS A 83 -12.92 -1.26 0.64
C HIS A 83 -13.72 -1.10 1.94
N ARG A 84 -14.97 -0.62 1.85
CA ARG A 84 -15.81 -0.38 3.04
C ARG A 84 -16.08 -1.64 3.85
N SER A 85 -16.32 -2.78 3.19
CA SER A 85 -16.57 -4.05 3.89
C SER A 85 -15.32 -4.58 4.57
N ALA A 86 -14.15 -4.45 3.93
CA ALA A 86 -12.87 -4.80 4.51
C ALA A 86 -12.56 -3.96 5.75
N LEU A 87 -12.71 -2.63 5.69
CA LEU A 87 -12.49 -1.73 6.82
C LEU A 87 -13.40 -2.06 8.01
N LYS A 88 -14.70 -2.28 7.78
CA LYS A 88 -15.62 -2.68 8.86
C LYS A 88 -15.18 -3.96 9.56
N SER A 89 -14.76 -4.96 8.79
CA SER A 89 -14.31 -6.24 9.33
C SER A 89 -12.97 -6.15 10.06
N LEU A 90 -12.09 -5.23 9.65
CA LEU A 90 -10.74 -5.06 10.19
C LEU A 90 -10.67 -4.07 11.37
N LYS A 91 -11.67 -3.21 11.55
CA LYS A 91 -11.68 -2.16 12.58
C LYS A 91 -11.23 -2.64 13.97
N PRO A 92 -11.71 -3.78 14.52
CA PRO A 92 -11.28 -4.23 15.84
C PRO A 92 -9.79 -4.61 15.90
N ALA A 93 -9.24 -5.13 14.80
CA ALA A 93 -7.83 -5.55 14.71
C ALA A 93 -6.86 -4.40 14.47
N LEU A 94 -7.36 -3.26 13.98
CA LEU A 94 -6.57 -2.06 13.64
C LEU A 94 -6.51 -1.03 14.78
N LYS A 95 -7.26 -1.21 15.86
CA LYS A 95 -7.30 -0.27 16.98
C LYS A 95 -5.90 0.00 17.54
N GLY A 96 -5.52 1.27 17.68
CA GLY A 96 -4.21 1.72 18.15
C GLY A 96 -3.07 1.57 17.14
N LYS A 97 -3.37 1.25 15.87
CA LYS A 97 -2.37 0.98 14.83
C LYS A 97 -2.42 1.99 13.69
N ILE A 98 -1.44 1.89 12.79
CA ILE A 98 -1.37 2.64 11.55
C ILE A 98 -1.92 1.78 10.41
N LEU A 99 -2.78 2.38 9.59
CA LEU A 99 -3.26 1.82 8.34
C LEU A 99 -2.77 2.68 7.17
N VAL A 100 -2.04 2.09 6.23
CA VAL A 100 -1.73 2.69 4.95
C VAL A 100 -2.75 2.20 3.93
N ASP A 101 -3.56 3.09 3.39
CA ASP A 101 -4.60 2.77 2.40
C ASP A 101 -4.09 3.06 1.00
N THR A 102 -4.03 2.04 0.15
CA THR A 102 -3.57 2.14 -1.25
C THR A 102 -4.72 2.28 -2.24
N THR A 103 -5.95 2.37 -1.75
CA THR A 103 -7.15 2.33 -2.60
C THR A 103 -7.29 3.60 -3.43
N ALA A 104 -7.56 3.40 -4.73
CA ALA A 104 -8.08 4.43 -5.62
C ALA A 104 -9.49 4.03 -6.07
N ARG A 105 -10.46 4.95 -5.96
CA ARG A 105 -11.87 4.71 -6.33
C ARG A 105 -12.09 4.95 -7.82
N ILE A 106 -11.39 4.19 -8.64
CA ILE A 106 -11.39 4.33 -10.10
C ILE A 106 -12.02 3.09 -10.74
N ASP A 107 -12.85 3.30 -11.73
CA ASP A 107 -13.22 2.24 -12.68
C ASP A 107 -12.10 2.11 -13.73
N PHE A 108 -11.40 0.99 -13.73
CA PHE A 108 -10.30 0.74 -14.68
C PHE A 108 -10.76 0.62 -16.14
N ARG A 109 -12.05 0.41 -16.39
CA ARG A 109 -12.62 0.35 -17.76
C ARG A 109 -12.95 1.73 -18.31
N ASP A 110 -13.39 2.65 -17.43
CA ASP A 110 -13.71 4.04 -17.74
C ASP A 110 -13.06 4.97 -16.68
N PRO A 111 -11.74 5.18 -16.75
CA PRO A 111 -11.02 5.89 -15.72
C PRO A 111 -11.37 7.38 -15.72
N LYS A 112 -12.08 7.80 -14.69
CA LYS A 112 -12.44 9.19 -14.41
C LYS A 112 -11.97 9.56 -13.00
N PRO A 113 -11.55 10.81 -12.76
CA PRO A 113 -11.28 11.29 -11.40
C PRO A 113 -12.53 11.07 -10.53
N PRO A 114 -12.36 10.55 -9.31
CA PRO A 114 -13.49 10.35 -8.41
C PRO A 114 -13.88 11.65 -7.73
N GLU A 115 -15.13 11.75 -7.31
CA GLU A 115 -15.61 12.84 -6.45
C GLU A 115 -15.15 12.64 -4.99
N PRO A 116 -14.92 13.74 -4.24
CA PRO A 116 -14.65 13.66 -2.80
C PRO A 116 -15.76 12.91 -2.03
N PRO A 117 -15.44 12.39 -0.84
CA PRO A 117 -14.13 12.31 -0.19
C PRO A 117 -13.23 11.20 -0.76
N SER A 118 -11.91 11.24 -0.51
CA SER A 118 -10.98 10.18 -0.91
C SER A 118 -11.27 8.84 -0.20
N ALA A 119 -10.77 7.71 -0.75
CA ALA A 119 -10.85 6.41 -0.10
C ALA A 119 -10.25 6.45 1.32
N ALA A 120 -9.10 7.10 1.47
CA ALA A 120 -8.42 7.19 2.75
C ALA A 120 -9.18 8.08 3.76
N ARG A 121 -9.86 9.15 3.32
CA ARG A 121 -10.77 9.92 4.19
C ARG A 121 -11.94 9.05 4.63
N ILE A 122 -12.54 8.30 3.73
CA ILE A 122 -13.59 7.31 4.07
C ILE A 122 -13.07 6.28 5.07
N ALA A 123 -11.82 5.81 4.91
CA ALA A 123 -11.21 4.87 5.85
C ALA A 123 -11.06 5.49 7.24
N GLN A 124 -10.53 6.71 7.35
CA GLN A 124 -10.38 7.42 8.63
C GLN A 124 -11.72 7.62 9.33
N ASP A 125 -12.75 8.03 8.60
CA ASP A 125 -14.10 8.27 9.16
C ASP A 125 -14.73 6.96 9.68
N LEU A 126 -14.56 5.85 8.97
CA LEU A 126 -15.09 4.54 9.37
C LEU A 126 -14.33 3.94 10.56
N LEU A 127 -13.02 4.08 10.58
CA LEU A 127 -12.16 3.49 11.62
C LEU A 127 -12.18 4.31 12.90
N GLY A 128 -12.35 5.63 12.80
CA GLY A 128 -12.35 6.54 13.93
C GLY A 128 -10.94 6.96 14.37
N PRO A 129 -10.83 7.77 15.46
CA PRO A 129 -9.59 8.42 15.86
C PRO A 129 -8.53 7.45 16.42
N GLU A 130 -8.92 6.25 16.81
CA GLU A 130 -7.99 5.24 17.37
C GLU A 130 -7.12 4.54 16.31
N VAL A 131 -7.40 4.75 15.03
CA VAL A 131 -6.58 4.25 13.91
C VAL A 131 -6.02 5.44 13.16
N ALA A 132 -4.71 5.51 13.01
CA ALA A 132 -4.07 6.55 12.22
C ALA A 132 -3.99 6.11 10.75
N VAL A 133 -4.68 6.82 9.84
CA VAL A 133 -4.70 6.48 8.41
C VAL A 133 -3.71 7.35 7.64
N ALA A 134 -2.94 6.72 6.76
CA ALA A 134 -2.21 7.37 5.68
C ALA A 134 -2.67 6.82 4.33
N ALA A 135 -2.70 7.67 3.30
CA ALA A 135 -2.89 7.25 1.91
C ALA A 135 -1.53 7.22 1.21
N ALA A 136 -1.22 6.12 0.50
CA ALA A 136 0.02 6.00 -0.26
C ALA A 136 -0.09 4.90 -1.34
N PHE A 137 0.82 4.90 -2.32
CA PHE A 137 0.97 3.86 -3.35
C PHE A 137 -0.14 3.79 -4.42
N GLN A 138 -1.09 4.70 -4.48
CA GLN A 138 -2.18 4.68 -5.45
C GLN A 138 -1.69 4.70 -6.90
N THR A 139 -0.67 5.52 -7.19
CA THR A 139 -0.13 5.76 -8.53
C THR A 139 0.93 4.74 -8.98
N ILE A 140 1.20 3.70 -8.17
CA ILE A 140 2.26 2.75 -8.45
C ILE A 140 1.74 1.58 -9.29
N PRO A 141 2.28 1.35 -10.50
CA PRO A 141 1.92 0.19 -11.30
C PRO A 141 2.45 -1.09 -10.64
N ALA A 142 1.55 -2.05 -10.37
CA ALA A 142 1.93 -3.31 -9.73
C ALA A 142 3.03 -4.09 -10.49
N SER A 143 3.08 -3.91 -11.82
CA SER A 143 4.05 -4.60 -12.69
C SER A 143 5.50 -4.16 -12.48
N VAL A 144 5.76 -2.95 -11.99
CA VAL A 144 7.14 -2.47 -11.77
C VAL A 144 7.71 -2.97 -10.46
N LEU A 145 6.86 -3.27 -9.46
CA LEU A 145 7.29 -3.69 -8.13
C LEU A 145 8.03 -5.03 -8.09
N ARG A 146 7.78 -5.90 -9.08
CA ARG A 146 8.36 -7.25 -9.15
C ARG A 146 9.64 -7.32 -9.97
N LYS A 147 10.05 -6.21 -10.59
CA LYS A 147 11.25 -6.15 -11.44
C LYS A 147 12.41 -5.62 -10.62
N ASN A 148 13.62 -6.12 -10.91
CA ASN A 148 14.88 -5.60 -10.36
C ASN A 148 14.75 -5.27 -8.87
N LEU A 149 14.50 -6.31 -8.05
CA LEU A 149 14.20 -6.14 -6.63
C LEU A 149 15.35 -5.51 -5.83
N ASP A 150 16.57 -5.57 -6.36
CA ASP A 150 17.77 -5.00 -5.74
C ASP A 150 17.99 -3.52 -6.13
N ASP A 151 17.30 -3.05 -7.18
CA ASP A 151 17.45 -1.69 -7.67
C ASP A 151 16.34 -0.77 -7.15
N PRO A 152 16.64 0.51 -6.87
CA PRO A 152 15.62 1.52 -6.61
C PRO A 152 14.68 1.68 -7.82
N LEU A 153 13.42 1.99 -7.53
CA LEU A 153 12.42 2.29 -8.57
C LEU A 153 12.46 3.78 -8.93
N ASP A 154 12.49 4.07 -10.23
CA ASP A 154 12.46 5.43 -10.75
C ASP A 154 11.03 6.00 -10.75
N LEU A 155 10.46 6.15 -9.57
CA LEU A 155 9.13 6.68 -9.35
C LEU A 155 8.99 7.31 -7.95
N ASP A 156 7.94 8.10 -7.75
CA ASP A 156 7.64 8.75 -6.49
C ASP A 156 6.31 8.30 -5.91
N VAL A 157 6.28 8.18 -4.59
CA VAL A 157 5.09 7.89 -3.78
C VAL A 157 4.63 9.17 -3.10
N PHE A 158 3.37 9.55 -3.31
CA PHE A 158 2.75 10.64 -2.58
C PHE A 158 2.07 10.08 -1.34
N VAL A 159 2.40 10.65 -0.18
CA VAL A 159 1.88 10.24 1.12
C VAL A 159 1.00 11.35 1.68
N PHE A 160 -0.19 11.00 2.13
CA PHE A 160 -1.15 11.92 2.73
C PHE A 160 -1.60 11.37 4.08
N SER A 161 -1.58 12.19 5.12
CA SER A 161 -2.12 11.82 6.43
C SER A 161 -2.38 13.06 7.28
N ASP A 162 -3.40 12.99 8.13
CA ASP A 162 -3.66 14.01 9.17
C ASP A 162 -2.80 13.75 10.44
N LYS A 163 -2.05 12.64 10.47
CA LYS A 163 -1.19 12.23 11.58
C LYS A 163 0.26 12.14 11.11
N ALA A 164 1.14 12.96 11.70
CA ALA A 164 2.57 13.00 11.33
C ALA A 164 3.22 11.62 11.41
N GLN A 165 2.98 10.87 12.48
CA GLN A 165 3.53 9.52 12.65
C GLN A 165 3.11 8.57 11.52
N ALA A 166 1.84 8.59 11.09
CA ALA A 166 1.38 7.72 10.01
C ALA A 166 1.97 8.13 8.65
N ALA A 167 2.17 9.44 8.41
CA ALA A 167 2.87 9.92 7.22
C ALA A 167 4.33 9.46 7.21
N GLU A 168 5.05 9.59 8.31
CA GLU A 168 6.45 9.18 8.45
C GLU A 168 6.62 7.68 8.23
N GLU A 169 5.75 6.84 8.81
CA GLU A 169 5.82 5.39 8.62
C GLU A 169 5.49 4.98 7.18
N ALA A 170 4.52 5.64 6.54
CA ALA A 170 4.21 5.37 5.12
C ALA A 170 5.38 5.78 4.20
N ILE A 171 6.05 6.91 4.48
CA ILE A 171 7.27 7.33 3.78
C ILE A 171 8.37 6.29 3.98
N ARG A 172 8.61 5.84 5.23
CA ARG A 172 9.62 4.84 5.56
C ARG A 172 9.37 3.52 4.83
N LEU A 173 8.11 3.07 4.73
CA LEU A 173 7.74 1.89 3.96
C LEU A 173 8.01 2.06 2.46
N ALA A 174 7.72 3.23 1.90
CA ALA A 174 8.02 3.51 0.50
C ALA A 174 9.53 3.50 0.23
N GLU A 175 10.31 4.18 1.05
CA GLU A 175 11.77 4.23 0.94
C GLU A 175 12.42 2.85 1.16
N GLY A 176 11.94 2.09 2.14
CA GLY A 176 12.34 0.69 2.34
C GLY A 176 12.01 -0.21 1.16
N GLY A 177 10.95 0.10 0.40
CA GLY A 177 10.61 -0.57 -0.86
C GLY A 177 11.39 -0.09 -2.07
N GLY A 178 12.39 0.80 -1.89
CA GLY A 178 13.22 1.34 -2.97
C GLY A 178 12.54 2.46 -3.79
N MET A 179 11.59 3.19 -3.21
CA MET A 179 10.87 4.29 -3.87
C MET A 179 11.15 5.61 -3.16
N ARG A 180 11.25 6.73 -3.89
CA ARG A 180 11.20 8.04 -3.24
C ARG A 180 9.79 8.33 -2.77
N ALA A 181 9.63 8.99 -1.62
CA ALA A 181 8.32 9.34 -1.11
C ALA A 181 8.28 10.78 -0.58
N PHE A 182 7.15 11.45 -0.76
CA PHE A 182 6.93 12.83 -0.35
C PHE A 182 5.64 12.94 0.47
N ASN A 183 5.72 13.65 1.60
CA ASN A 183 4.51 14.07 2.31
C ASN A 183 3.79 15.14 1.46
N ALA A 184 2.61 14.82 0.98
CA ALA A 184 1.79 15.66 0.11
C ALA A 184 0.58 16.28 0.85
N GLY A 185 0.63 16.28 2.18
CA GLY A 185 -0.36 16.94 3.04
C GLY A 185 -1.35 16.02 3.71
N GLY A 186 -2.50 16.57 4.12
CA GLY A 186 -3.56 15.84 4.82
C GLY A 186 -4.37 14.91 3.92
N LEU A 187 -5.22 14.08 4.53
CA LEU A 187 -6.08 13.11 3.82
C LEU A 187 -7.07 13.77 2.84
N GLU A 188 -7.38 15.05 2.99
CA GLU A 188 -8.19 15.81 2.03
C GLU A 188 -7.53 15.84 0.64
N ASN A 189 -6.19 15.92 0.60
CA ASN A 189 -5.44 15.96 -0.65
C ASN A 189 -5.31 14.57 -1.31
N ALA A 190 -5.61 13.47 -0.62
CA ALA A 190 -5.48 12.12 -1.17
C ALA A 190 -6.37 11.89 -2.41
N ILE A 191 -7.45 12.66 -2.57
CA ILE A 191 -8.31 12.62 -3.75
C ILE A 191 -7.55 12.99 -5.03
N VAL A 192 -6.52 13.84 -4.94
CA VAL A 192 -5.67 14.22 -6.08
C VAL A 192 -4.90 12.99 -6.58
N ALA A 193 -4.34 12.18 -5.68
CA ALA A 193 -3.64 10.95 -6.06
C ALA A 193 -4.59 9.95 -6.77
N GLU A 194 -5.83 9.82 -6.31
CA GLU A 194 -6.83 9.00 -7.00
C GLU A 194 -7.13 9.55 -8.41
N GLY A 195 -7.25 10.88 -8.57
CA GLY A 195 -7.40 11.51 -9.88
C GLY A 195 -6.20 11.28 -10.82
N LEU A 196 -4.98 11.31 -10.28
CA LEU A 196 -3.76 11.00 -11.01
C LEU A 196 -3.75 9.54 -11.51
N VAL A 197 -4.34 8.60 -10.78
CA VAL A 197 -4.52 7.22 -11.27
C VAL A 197 -5.37 7.19 -12.54
N ALA A 198 -6.48 7.94 -12.58
CA ALA A 198 -7.32 8.03 -13.78
C ALA A 198 -6.54 8.58 -14.98
N MET A 199 -5.75 9.63 -14.75
CA MET A 199 -4.87 10.21 -15.78
C MET A 199 -3.84 9.18 -16.29
N LEU A 200 -3.13 8.50 -15.39
CA LEU A 200 -2.12 7.50 -15.73
C LEU A 200 -2.71 6.32 -16.51
N LEU A 201 -3.90 5.85 -16.14
CA LEU A 201 -4.61 4.78 -16.87
C LEU A 201 -4.95 5.22 -18.29
N SER A 202 -5.44 6.45 -18.47
CA SER A 202 -5.75 7.04 -19.77
C SER A 202 -4.49 7.19 -20.64
N MET A 203 -3.39 7.67 -20.06
CA MET A 203 -2.09 7.77 -20.74
C MET A 203 -1.56 6.39 -21.12
N ASN A 204 -1.57 5.43 -20.20
CA ASN A 204 -1.11 4.06 -20.46
C ASN A 204 -1.89 3.42 -21.62
N LYS A 205 -3.21 3.62 -21.67
CA LYS A 205 -4.05 3.15 -22.78
C LYS A 205 -3.66 3.82 -24.11
N ARG A 206 -3.51 5.14 -24.12
CA ARG A 206 -3.20 5.92 -25.33
C ARG A 206 -1.80 5.59 -25.88
N TYR A 207 -0.81 5.47 -25.01
CA TYR A 207 0.59 5.23 -25.39
C TYR A 207 0.98 3.75 -25.34
N ARG A 208 0.02 2.83 -25.17
CA ARG A 208 0.24 1.38 -25.10
C ARG A 208 1.30 0.97 -24.06
N SER A 209 1.34 1.71 -22.95
CA SER A 209 2.20 1.42 -21.80
C SER A 209 1.41 0.68 -20.71
N LYS A 210 2.13 0.06 -19.74
CA LYS A 210 1.58 -0.52 -18.51
C LYS A 210 2.35 -0.07 -17.27
N THR A 211 3.30 0.84 -17.46
CA THR A 211 4.29 1.22 -16.44
C THR A 211 4.39 2.73 -16.22
N GLY A 212 3.44 3.51 -16.78
CA GLY A 212 3.40 4.95 -16.54
C GLY A 212 3.29 5.25 -15.05
N THR A 213 4.18 6.12 -14.58
CA THR A 213 4.28 6.55 -13.18
C THR A 213 4.56 8.04 -13.13
N LEU A 214 4.76 8.59 -11.95
CA LEU A 214 5.01 10.01 -11.72
C LEU A 214 6.33 10.22 -11.01
N ARG A 215 6.99 11.34 -11.33
CA ARG A 215 8.15 11.85 -10.62
C ARG A 215 8.02 13.34 -10.35
N VAL A 216 8.45 13.77 -9.19
CA VAL A 216 8.55 15.18 -8.80
C VAL A 216 9.92 15.70 -9.17
N ALA A 217 9.95 16.74 -9.98
CA ALA A 217 11.15 17.49 -10.30
C ALA A 217 11.26 18.74 -9.40
N GLY A 218 12.49 19.20 -9.15
CA GLY A 218 12.77 20.44 -8.44
C GLY A 218 12.69 20.36 -6.90
N ILE A 219 12.36 19.19 -6.33
CA ILE A 219 12.44 18.94 -4.88
C ILE A 219 13.58 17.95 -4.63
N THR A 220 14.62 18.40 -3.94
CA THR A 220 15.71 17.56 -3.42
C THR A 220 15.39 17.12 -2.00
N LYS A 221 15.62 15.85 -1.70
CA LYS A 221 15.57 15.27 -0.35
C LYS A 221 16.98 15.05 0.15
#